data_13ad6d342c136c8055ddf0aa34ddc0b3
#
_entry.id   13ad6d342c136c8055ddf0aa34ddc0b3
#
_cell.length_a   1.000
_cell.length_b   1.000
_cell.length_c   1.000
_cell.angle_alpha   90.00
_cell.angle_beta   90.00
_cell.angle_gamma   90.00
#
_symmetry.space_group_name_H-M   'P 1'
#
loop_
_entity.id
_entity.type
_entity.pdbx_description
1 polymer ?
#
loop_
_entity_poly.entity_id
_entity_poly.type
_entity_poly.pdbx_seq_one_letter_code
_entity_poly.pdbx_strand_id
1 'polypeptide(L)'
;EDFISINANGKIAMKLEENDKIIGVKICSEDQDIMLSTKNGKCIRFMSKKLRLFKGRSSKGIRGIQLVEGDSVIGLSILDNPKIASKTIKSNEKIKNGLNKYILSVTENGYGKRTSFLDYRVTNRGGKGIIGIINSPRNGNVSSSLVVKESDEIILSTDKGSIMRCAVKEIRTAGRNTQGVRIKKLSGNEKVVSVIKIEDNIE
;
A
#
# COMPACT_ATOMS: atom_id res chain seq x y z
N GLU A 1 2.80 -17.18 -18.91
CA GLU A 1 2.40 -18.44 -19.63
C GLU A 1 1.46 -19.30 -18.75
N ASP A 2 1.74 -19.49 -17.45
CA ASP A 2 0.96 -20.38 -16.55
C ASP A 2 -0.52 -20.04 -16.39
N PHE A 3 -0.94 -18.82 -16.70
CA PHE A 3 -2.30 -18.33 -16.54
C PHE A 3 -3.00 -18.00 -17.88
N ILE A 4 -2.43 -18.39 -19.02
CA ILE A 4 -3.03 -18.18 -20.34
C ILE A 4 -4.29 -19.04 -20.50
N SER A 5 -4.25 -20.29 -20.01
CA SER A 5 -5.39 -21.20 -20.00
C SER A 5 -5.85 -21.45 -18.58
N ILE A 6 -7.10 -21.08 -18.27
CA ILE A 6 -7.72 -21.27 -16.96
C ILE A 6 -8.98 -22.10 -17.15
N ASN A 7 -9.09 -23.21 -16.43
CA ASN A 7 -10.28 -24.07 -16.43
C ASN A 7 -11.45 -23.38 -15.71
N ALA A 8 -12.68 -23.83 -15.96
CA ALA A 8 -13.89 -23.32 -15.31
C ALA A 8 -13.80 -23.35 -13.77
N ASN A 9 -13.10 -24.32 -13.20
CA ASN A 9 -12.88 -24.47 -11.75
C ASN A 9 -11.76 -23.55 -11.20
N GLY A 10 -11.22 -22.64 -12.02
CA GLY A 10 -10.11 -21.81 -11.64
C GLY A 10 -8.75 -22.51 -11.68
N LYS A 11 -7.72 -21.82 -11.25
CA LYS A 11 -6.34 -22.30 -11.25
C LYS A 11 -5.63 -21.82 -9.98
N ILE A 12 -5.04 -22.74 -9.23
CA ILE A 12 -4.28 -22.39 -8.02
C ILE A 12 -3.07 -21.52 -8.43
N ALA A 13 -2.99 -20.32 -7.86
CA ALA A 13 -1.89 -19.40 -8.11
C ALA A 13 -0.74 -19.54 -7.11
N MET A 14 -1.04 -19.88 -5.85
CA MET A 14 -0.06 -20.17 -4.81
C MET A 14 -0.69 -21.03 -3.71
N LYS A 15 0.13 -21.71 -2.93
CA LYS A 15 -0.31 -22.48 -1.76
C LYS A 15 -0.39 -21.54 -0.56
N LEU A 16 -1.57 -21.45 0.05
CA LEU A 16 -1.79 -20.70 1.29
C LEU A 16 -1.68 -21.63 2.50
N GLU A 17 -1.25 -21.10 3.63
CA GLU A 17 -1.38 -21.75 4.94
C GLU A 17 -2.84 -21.64 5.42
N GLU A 18 -3.18 -22.42 6.43
CA GLU A 18 -4.49 -22.34 7.07
C GLU A 18 -4.72 -20.93 7.63
N ASN A 19 -5.88 -20.35 7.35
CA ASN A 19 -6.28 -18.99 7.72
C ASN A 19 -5.56 -17.84 6.99
N ASP A 20 -4.62 -18.12 6.08
CA ASP A 20 -4.02 -17.09 5.24
C ASP A 20 -4.98 -16.63 4.13
N LYS A 21 -4.88 -15.36 3.76
CA LYS A 21 -5.67 -14.75 2.68
C LYS A 21 -4.77 -13.95 1.74
N ILE A 22 -5.08 -14.01 0.45
CA ILE A 22 -4.47 -13.11 -0.52
C ILE A 22 -5.06 -11.72 -0.32
N ILE A 23 -4.23 -10.73 -0.01
CA ILE A 23 -4.64 -9.34 0.21
C ILE A 23 -4.53 -8.48 -1.05
N GLY A 24 -3.81 -8.93 -2.06
CA GLY A 24 -3.64 -8.22 -3.30
C GLY A 24 -2.67 -8.89 -4.25
N VAL A 25 -2.83 -8.54 -5.53
CA VAL A 25 -1.94 -8.93 -6.63
C VAL A 25 -1.60 -7.68 -7.41
N LYS A 26 -0.34 -7.49 -7.76
CA LYS A 26 0.14 -6.36 -8.56
C LYS A 26 1.16 -6.83 -9.58
N ILE A 27 1.13 -6.26 -10.75
CA ILE A 27 2.16 -6.42 -11.77
C ILE A 27 3.28 -5.43 -11.47
N CYS A 28 4.52 -5.87 -11.51
CA CYS A 28 5.69 -5.01 -11.34
C CYS A 28 6.85 -5.45 -12.23
N SER A 29 7.73 -4.50 -12.55
CA SER A 29 9.02 -4.76 -13.20
C SER A 29 10.12 -4.97 -12.16
N GLU A 30 11.28 -5.52 -12.59
CA GLU A 30 12.44 -5.71 -11.72
C GLU A 30 13.03 -4.40 -11.18
N ASP A 31 12.79 -3.30 -11.87
CA ASP A 31 13.29 -1.97 -11.52
C ASP A 31 12.42 -1.23 -10.51
N GLN A 32 11.30 -1.81 -10.09
CA GLN A 32 10.39 -1.22 -9.12
C GLN A 32 10.64 -1.76 -7.72
N ASP A 33 10.16 -1.02 -6.73
CA ASP A 33 10.16 -1.42 -5.33
C ASP A 33 8.78 -1.89 -4.91
N ILE A 34 8.75 -2.88 -4.03
CA ILE A 34 7.55 -3.37 -3.37
C ILE A 34 7.49 -2.76 -1.98
N MET A 35 6.31 -2.27 -1.62
CA MET A 35 6.01 -1.81 -0.28
C MET A 35 4.85 -2.59 0.31
N LEU A 36 5.07 -3.15 1.49
CA LEU A 36 4.03 -3.78 2.31
C LEU A 36 3.71 -2.88 3.50
N SER A 37 2.44 -2.73 3.81
CA SER A 37 1.93 -1.99 4.97
C SER A 37 1.12 -2.90 5.87
N THR A 38 1.21 -2.70 7.19
CA THR A 38 0.53 -3.54 8.17
C THR A 38 -0.55 -2.79 8.94
N LYS A 39 -1.49 -3.54 9.51
CA LYS A 39 -2.59 -3.05 10.35
C LYS A 39 -2.07 -2.23 11.54
N ASN A 40 -0.94 -2.62 12.12
CA ASN A 40 -0.31 -1.94 13.25
C ASN A 40 0.57 -0.73 12.83
N GLY A 41 0.46 -0.26 11.58
CA GLY A 41 1.13 0.94 11.12
C GLY A 41 2.61 0.77 10.77
N LYS A 42 3.10 -0.47 10.66
CA LYS A 42 4.44 -0.75 10.13
C LYS A 42 4.41 -0.84 8.61
N CYS A 43 5.57 -0.64 8.01
CA CYS A 43 5.76 -0.84 6.58
C CYS A 43 7.19 -1.27 6.27
N ILE A 44 7.36 -1.93 5.14
CA ILE A 44 8.68 -2.32 4.63
C ILE A 44 8.72 -2.07 3.12
N ARG A 45 9.83 -1.52 2.63
CA ARG A 45 10.08 -1.29 1.22
C ARG A 45 11.34 -2.03 0.78
N PHE A 46 11.26 -2.78 -0.29
CA PHE A 46 12.37 -3.55 -0.84
C PHE A 46 12.27 -3.67 -2.37
N MET A 47 13.39 -3.92 -3.03
CA MET A 47 13.45 -4.02 -4.50
C MET A 47 12.79 -5.32 -4.97
N SER A 48 11.96 -5.25 -6.02
CA SER A 48 11.29 -6.42 -6.61
C SER A 48 12.28 -7.47 -7.13
N LYS A 49 13.40 -7.05 -7.73
CA LYS A 49 14.46 -7.94 -8.23
C LYS A 49 15.13 -8.82 -7.16
N LYS A 50 14.94 -8.50 -5.85
CA LYS A 50 15.38 -9.35 -4.74
C LYS A 50 14.40 -10.48 -4.42
N LEU A 51 13.27 -10.56 -5.12
CA LEU A 51 12.34 -11.67 -5.02
C LEU A 51 12.83 -12.82 -5.89
N ARG A 52 12.77 -14.03 -5.32
CA ARG A 52 13.00 -15.24 -6.10
C ARG A 52 11.84 -15.44 -7.07
N LEU A 53 12.15 -15.66 -8.34
CA LEU A 53 11.16 -16.10 -9.32
C LEU A 53 10.82 -17.57 -9.06
N PHE A 54 9.56 -17.88 -8.84
CA PHE A 54 9.06 -19.23 -8.68
C PHE A 54 8.53 -19.73 -10.02
N LYS A 55 9.05 -20.88 -10.48
CA LYS A 55 8.60 -21.51 -11.72
C LYS A 55 7.28 -22.28 -11.61
N GLY A 56 6.85 -22.56 -10.39
CA GLY A 56 5.64 -23.35 -10.13
C GLY A 56 4.61 -22.58 -9.29
N ARG A 57 3.34 -22.90 -9.48
CA ARG A 57 2.19 -22.26 -8.81
C ARG A 57 1.93 -22.78 -7.38
N SER A 58 2.52 -23.90 -6.99
CA SER A 58 2.31 -24.51 -5.65
C SER A 58 3.26 -24.00 -4.58
N SER A 59 4.00 -22.90 -4.84
CA SER A 59 4.86 -22.27 -3.85
C SER A 59 4.05 -21.56 -2.75
N LYS A 60 4.51 -21.65 -1.50
CA LYS A 60 4.00 -20.87 -0.37
C LYS A 60 4.50 -19.41 -0.36
N GLY A 61 5.37 -19.04 -1.31
CA GLY A 61 5.98 -17.72 -1.35
C GLY A 61 7.17 -17.56 -0.39
N ILE A 62 7.53 -16.31 -0.13
CA ILE A 62 8.64 -15.94 0.76
C ILE A 62 8.19 -14.77 1.66
N ARG A 63 8.76 -14.73 2.86
CA ARG A 63 8.44 -13.68 3.83
C ARG A 63 8.83 -12.29 3.29
N GLY A 64 7.85 -11.40 3.18
CA GLY A 64 8.06 -10.00 2.84
C GLY A 64 8.37 -9.12 4.05
N ILE A 65 7.60 -9.27 5.13
CA ILE A 65 7.74 -8.55 6.40
C ILE A 65 7.61 -9.51 7.59
N GLN A 66 8.28 -9.22 8.68
CA GLN A 66 8.10 -9.93 9.95
C GLN A 66 6.97 -9.25 10.72
N LEU A 67 5.86 -9.94 10.89
CA LEU A 67 4.71 -9.48 11.68
C LEU A 67 4.92 -9.79 13.17
N VAL A 68 4.37 -8.95 14.02
CA VAL A 68 4.16 -9.26 15.44
C VAL A 68 2.80 -9.93 15.62
N GLU A 69 2.59 -10.57 16.75
CA GLU A 69 1.31 -11.19 17.06
C GLU A 69 0.14 -10.20 16.93
N GLY A 70 -0.96 -10.62 16.33
CA GLY A 70 -2.14 -9.79 16.06
C GLY A 70 -2.00 -8.76 14.94
N ASP A 71 -0.83 -8.65 14.28
CA ASP A 71 -0.65 -7.80 13.12
C ASP A 71 -0.92 -8.56 11.81
N SER A 72 -1.27 -7.83 10.76
CA SER A 72 -1.53 -8.39 9.44
C SER A 72 -1.09 -7.41 8.36
N VAL A 73 -0.73 -7.94 7.18
CA VAL A 73 -0.49 -7.11 5.99
C VAL A 73 -1.85 -6.64 5.46
N ILE A 74 -2.00 -5.34 5.23
CA ILE A 74 -3.24 -4.73 4.74
C ILE A 74 -3.05 -3.98 3.42
N GLY A 75 -1.82 -3.82 2.95
CA GLY A 75 -1.53 -3.09 1.73
C GLY A 75 -0.30 -3.60 1.01
N LEU A 76 -0.43 -3.70 -0.31
CA LEU A 76 0.63 -3.99 -1.26
C LEU A 76 0.70 -2.86 -2.28
N SER A 77 1.82 -2.18 -2.35
CA SER A 77 2.05 -1.09 -3.29
C SER A 77 3.32 -1.30 -4.11
N ILE A 78 3.29 -0.86 -5.36
CA ILE A 78 4.44 -0.84 -6.25
C ILE A 78 4.90 0.61 -6.40
N LEU A 79 6.18 0.84 -6.20
CA LEU A 79 6.82 2.16 -6.22
C LEU A 79 7.95 2.18 -7.24
N ASP A 80 8.12 3.29 -7.93
CA ASP A 80 9.29 3.47 -8.77
C ASP A 80 10.54 3.62 -7.89
N ASN A 81 11.65 3.02 -8.34
CA ASN A 81 12.91 3.18 -7.64
C ASN A 81 13.59 4.50 -8.09
N PRO A 82 13.75 5.49 -7.20
CA PRO A 82 14.28 6.81 -7.59
C PRO A 82 15.71 6.74 -8.16
N LYS A 83 16.51 5.79 -7.69
CA LYS A 83 17.90 5.62 -8.13
C LYS A 83 17.98 5.06 -9.55
N ILE A 84 16.98 4.28 -9.97
CA ILE A 84 16.91 3.69 -11.31
C ILE A 84 16.20 4.68 -12.23
N ALA A 85 15.10 5.28 -11.79
CA ALA A 85 14.37 6.29 -12.54
C ALA A 85 15.25 7.48 -12.94
N SER A 86 16.14 7.95 -12.05
CA SER A 86 17.08 9.05 -12.35
C SER A 86 18.14 8.70 -13.39
N LYS A 87 18.49 7.43 -13.56
CA LYS A 87 19.43 6.96 -14.59
C LYS A 87 18.80 6.86 -15.99
N THR A 88 17.51 6.57 -16.04
CA THR A 88 16.77 6.28 -17.29
C THR A 88 16.13 7.54 -17.88
N ILE A 89 15.86 8.55 -17.06
CA ILE A 89 15.09 9.73 -17.45
C ILE A 89 16.03 10.95 -17.53
N LYS A 90 16.35 11.36 -18.77
CA LYS A 90 17.20 12.54 -19.04
C LYS A 90 16.46 13.89 -18.91
N SER A 91 15.15 13.92 -18.63
CA SER A 91 14.39 15.16 -18.52
C SER A 91 13.92 15.44 -17.08
N ASN A 92 14.23 16.65 -16.60
CA ASN A 92 13.88 17.11 -15.24
C ASN A 92 12.38 17.08 -14.91
N GLU A 93 11.49 17.18 -15.90
CA GLU A 93 10.03 17.16 -15.69
C GLU A 93 9.49 15.77 -15.38
N LYS A 94 9.97 14.73 -16.08
CA LYS A 94 9.54 13.35 -15.78
C LYS A 94 10.05 12.86 -14.43
N ILE A 95 11.23 13.33 -13.99
CA ILE A 95 11.77 13.06 -12.64
C ILE A 95 10.87 13.71 -11.59
N LYS A 96 10.46 14.97 -11.76
CA LYS A 96 9.54 15.66 -10.85
C LYS A 96 8.18 14.94 -10.76
N ASN A 97 7.61 14.54 -11.87
CA ASN A 97 6.30 13.85 -11.90
C ASN A 97 6.35 12.43 -11.27
N GLY A 98 7.46 11.70 -11.44
CA GLY A 98 7.67 10.40 -10.77
C GLY A 98 7.92 10.53 -9.26
N LEU A 99 8.46 11.67 -8.81
CA LEU A 99 8.77 11.94 -7.40
C LEU A 99 7.59 12.51 -6.61
N ASN A 100 6.49 12.92 -7.25
CA ASN A 100 5.30 13.49 -6.60
C ASN A 100 4.28 12.40 -6.18
N LYS A 101 4.78 11.24 -5.75
CA LYS A 101 3.95 10.17 -5.20
C LYS A 101 4.00 10.17 -3.67
N TYR A 102 2.88 9.83 -3.08
CA TYR A 102 2.73 9.75 -1.64
C TYR A 102 2.18 8.37 -1.26
N ILE A 103 2.48 7.95 -0.05
CA ILE A 103 1.78 6.87 0.62
C ILE A 103 0.68 7.52 1.46
N LEU A 104 -0.56 7.29 1.07
CA LEU A 104 -1.73 7.64 1.85
C LEU A 104 -1.98 6.50 2.84
N SER A 105 -1.97 6.81 4.12
CA SER A 105 -2.37 5.89 5.19
C SER A 105 -3.62 6.41 5.85
N VAL A 106 -4.67 5.60 5.91
CA VAL A 106 -5.94 5.91 6.55
C VAL A 106 -6.23 4.87 7.63
N THR A 107 -6.69 5.32 8.78
CA THR A 107 -6.99 4.46 9.94
C THR A 107 -8.50 4.28 10.12
N GLU A 108 -8.87 3.25 10.85
CA GLU A 108 -10.27 2.86 11.08
C GLU A 108 -11.10 3.95 11.77
N ASN A 109 -10.49 4.85 12.54
CA ASN A 109 -11.19 5.96 13.20
C ASN A 109 -11.25 7.24 12.34
N GLY A 110 -10.98 7.15 11.01
CA GLY A 110 -11.11 8.27 10.09
C GLY A 110 -9.96 9.27 10.12
N TYR A 111 -8.82 8.90 10.69
CA TYR A 111 -7.60 9.69 10.61
C TYR A 111 -6.71 9.20 9.48
N GLY A 112 -5.82 10.06 9.01
CA GLY A 112 -4.84 9.67 8.00
C GLY A 112 -3.91 10.80 7.63
N LYS A 113 -3.02 10.49 6.72
CA LYS A 113 -2.01 11.42 6.19
C LYS A 113 -1.48 10.90 4.86
N ARG A 114 -0.91 11.81 4.08
CA ARG A 114 -0.03 11.45 2.97
C ARG A 114 1.42 11.72 3.36
N THR A 115 2.31 10.78 3.08
CA THR A 115 3.75 10.89 3.37
C THR A 115 4.50 10.66 2.07
N SER A 116 5.52 11.48 1.77
CA SER A 116 6.34 11.27 0.58
C SER A 116 6.87 9.84 0.52
N PHE A 117 6.76 9.17 -0.62
CA PHE A 117 7.29 7.82 -0.77
C PHE A 117 8.82 7.76 -0.62
N LEU A 118 9.50 8.90 -0.76
CA LEU A 118 10.95 9.04 -0.54
C LEU A 118 11.34 8.89 0.94
N ASP A 119 10.42 9.16 1.87
CA ASP A 119 10.67 8.99 3.31
C ASP A 119 10.78 7.50 3.71
N TYR A 120 10.40 6.59 2.84
CA TYR A 120 10.44 5.15 3.09
C TYR A 120 11.72 4.55 2.48
N ARG A 121 12.71 4.31 3.33
CA ARG A 121 14.00 3.73 2.90
C ARG A 121 13.81 2.34 2.30
N VAL A 122 14.58 2.03 1.27
CA VAL A 122 14.66 0.67 0.71
C VAL A 122 15.53 -0.19 1.63
N THR A 123 15.01 -1.36 2.01
CA THR A 123 15.68 -2.31 2.91
C THR A 123 15.72 -3.71 2.28
N ASN A 124 16.17 -4.70 3.02
CA ASN A 124 15.96 -6.10 2.67
C ASN A 124 14.55 -6.53 3.11
N ARG A 125 13.94 -7.49 2.37
CA ARG A 125 12.66 -8.11 2.73
C ARG A 125 12.78 -8.92 4.03
N GLY A 126 11.65 -9.23 4.66
CA GLY A 126 11.58 -10.14 5.81
C GLY A 126 11.97 -9.53 7.15
N GLY A 127 12.34 -8.23 7.19
CA GLY A 127 12.63 -7.50 8.42
C GLY A 127 11.36 -7.02 9.14
N LYS A 128 11.53 -6.42 10.33
CA LYS A 128 10.45 -5.86 11.17
C LYS A 128 9.79 -4.60 10.57
N GLY A 129 10.34 -4.07 9.45
CA GLY A 129 9.87 -2.83 8.86
C GLY A 129 10.17 -1.58 9.70
N ILE A 130 9.56 -0.48 9.30
CA ILE A 130 9.67 0.84 9.94
C ILE A 130 8.26 1.36 10.24
N ILE A 131 8.15 2.37 11.10
CA ILE A 131 6.87 3.05 11.35
C ILE A 131 6.47 3.81 10.08
N GLY A 132 5.27 3.55 9.57
CA GLY A 132 4.61 4.30 8.51
C GLY A 132 3.63 5.32 9.08
N ILE A 133 2.87 4.93 10.09
CA ILE A 133 1.97 5.78 10.87
C ILE A 133 1.96 5.28 12.32
N ILE A 134 1.80 6.17 13.30
CA ILE A 134 1.69 5.79 14.70
C ILE A 134 0.23 5.51 15.02
N ASN A 135 -0.09 4.28 15.41
CA ASN A 135 -1.41 3.91 15.92
C ASN A 135 -1.56 4.34 17.38
N SER A 136 -2.78 4.69 17.76
CA SER A 136 -3.17 5.06 19.12
C SER A 136 -4.68 4.80 19.31
N PRO A 137 -5.20 4.81 20.54
CA PRO A 137 -6.65 4.71 20.76
C PRO A 137 -7.46 5.76 19.99
N ARG A 138 -6.86 6.94 19.72
CA ARG A 138 -7.49 8.03 18.98
C ARG A 138 -7.74 7.69 17.52
N ASN A 139 -6.74 7.20 16.83
CA ASN A 139 -6.83 6.96 15.38
C ASN A 139 -7.12 5.49 15.03
N GLY A 140 -6.90 4.55 15.94
CA GLY A 140 -7.12 3.12 15.69
C GLY A 140 -6.07 2.48 14.79
N ASN A 141 -6.40 1.31 14.26
CA ASN A 141 -5.53 0.58 13.35
C ASN A 141 -5.59 1.13 11.93
N VAL A 142 -4.57 0.83 11.13
CA VAL A 142 -4.58 1.19 9.71
C VAL A 142 -5.60 0.32 8.98
N SER A 143 -6.55 0.99 8.32
CA SER A 143 -7.55 0.36 7.45
C SER A 143 -7.04 0.22 6.02
N SER A 144 -6.36 1.25 5.51
CA SER A 144 -5.89 1.26 4.13
C SER A 144 -4.57 1.99 3.98
N SER A 145 -3.73 1.49 3.05
CA SER A 145 -2.48 2.14 2.66
C SER A 145 -2.27 1.98 1.15
N LEU A 146 -2.17 3.07 0.43
CA LEU A 146 -2.09 3.08 -1.03
C LEU A 146 -1.21 4.21 -1.56
N VAL A 147 -0.71 4.03 -2.79
CA VAL A 147 0.08 5.05 -3.50
C VAL A 147 -0.87 6.03 -4.19
N VAL A 148 -0.66 7.32 -3.95
CA VAL A 148 -1.43 8.40 -4.55
C VAL A 148 -0.54 9.51 -5.06
N LYS A 149 -1.06 10.29 -6.02
CA LYS A 149 -0.54 11.58 -6.44
C LYS A 149 -1.38 12.69 -5.82
N GLU A 150 -0.90 13.91 -5.84
CA GLU A 150 -1.63 15.07 -5.33
C GLU A 150 -2.91 15.36 -6.14
N SER A 151 -2.89 15.05 -7.45
CA SER A 151 -4.03 15.21 -8.35
C SER A 151 -5.10 14.14 -8.20
N ASP A 152 -4.81 13.03 -7.52
CA ASP A 152 -5.75 11.92 -7.38
C ASP A 152 -6.91 12.26 -6.44
N GLU A 153 -8.00 11.52 -6.59
CA GLU A 153 -9.13 11.50 -5.68
C GLU A 153 -9.30 10.12 -5.08
N ILE A 154 -9.90 10.06 -3.92
CA ILE A 154 -10.19 8.82 -3.21
C ILE A 154 -11.66 8.71 -2.84
N ILE A 155 -12.14 7.49 -2.76
CA ILE A 155 -13.41 7.14 -2.10
C ILE A 155 -13.08 6.39 -0.82
N LEU A 156 -13.63 6.87 0.28
CA LEU A 156 -13.57 6.28 1.60
C LEU A 156 -14.95 5.72 1.94
N SER A 157 -15.01 4.46 2.36
CA SER A 157 -16.25 3.82 2.80
C SER A 157 -16.14 3.32 4.24
N THR A 158 -17.29 3.25 4.92
CA THR A 158 -17.39 2.83 6.32
C THR A 158 -18.28 1.60 6.47
N ASP A 159 -18.16 0.93 7.61
CA ASP A 159 -18.97 -0.25 8.00
C ASP A 159 -20.47 0.09 8.19
N LYS A 160 -20.84 1.36 8.27
CA LYS A 160 -22.22 1.84 8.31
C LYS A 160 -22.77 2.26 6.94
N GLY A 161 -22.04 1.99 5.86
CA GLY A 161 -22.43 2.33 4.48
C GLY A 161 -22.22 3.80 4.10
N SER A 162 -21.57 4.61 4.94
CA SER A 162 -21.23 5.98 4.60
C SER A 162 -20.10 6.02 3.58
N ILE A 163 -20.26 6.82 2.54
CA ILE A 163 -19.27 7.00 1.47
C ILE A 163 -18.86 8.47 1.42
N MET A 164 -17.57 8.74 1.23
CA MET A 164 -17.03 10.09 1.06
C MET A 164 -15.99 10.10 -0.06
N ARG A 165 -16.15 11.04 -0.99
CA ARG A 165 -15.12 11.38 -1.99
C ARG A 165 -14.29 12.55 -1.48
N CYS A 166 -12.98 12.48 -1.64
CA CYS A 166 -12.04 13.48 -1.15
C CYS A 166 -10.85 13.61 -2.12
N ALA A 167 -10.46 14.85 -2.43
CA ALA A 167 -9.25 15.11 -3.19
C ALA A 167 -8.01 14.87 -2.31
N VAL A 168 -7.03 14.14 -2.84
CA VAL A 168 -5.80 13.81 -2.10
C VAL A 168 -5.05 15.08 -1.65
N LYS A 169 -5.10 16.16 -2.43
CA LYS A 169 -4.48 17.46 -2.08
C LYS A 169 -4.97 18.06 -0.77
N GLU A 170 -6.20 17.75 -0.35
CA GLU A 170 -6.80 18.23 0.89
C GLU A 170 -6.30 17.49 2.13
N ILE A 171 -5.70 16.32 1.93
CA ILE A 171 -5.14 15.52 3.02
C ILE A 171 -3.74 16.04 3.35
N ARG A 172 -3.50 16.35 4.61
CA ARG A 172 -2.23 16.90 5.08
C ARG A 172 -1.05 15.98 4.76
N THR A 173 0.01 16.55 4.21
CA THR A 173 1.33 15.90 4.12
C THR A 173 1.99 15.93 5.49
N ALA A 174 2.48 14.78 5.95
CA ALA A 174 3.14 14.64 7.25
C ALA A 174 4.19 13.53 7.21
N GLY A 175 5.18 13.61 8.06
CA GLY A 175 6.22 12.59 8.19
C GLY A 175 5.68 11.25 8.73
N ARG A 176 6.45 10.18 8.59
CA ARG A 176 6.07 8.81 8.99
C ARG A 176 5.69 8.71 10.46
N ASN A 177 6.47 9.30 11.36
CA ASN A 177 6.28 9.21 12.83
C ASN A 177 5.20 10.16 13.33
N THR A 178 4.01 10.13 12.74
CA THR A 178 2.86 10.92 13.15
C THR A 178 1.59 10.06 13.13
N GLN A 179 0.57 10.50 13.86
CA GLN A 179 -0.74 9.83 13.93
C GLN A 179 -1.69 10.23 12.80
N GLY A 180 -1.30 11.17 11.94
CA GLY A 180 -2.18 11.78 10.95
C GLY A 180 -3.17 12.80 11.53
N VAL A 181 -4.00 13.31 10.63
CA VAL A 181 -5.09 14.26 10.93
C VAL A 181 -6.44 13.59 10.65
N ARG A 182 -7.52 14.18 11.16
CA ARG A 182 -8.86 13.70 10.87
C ARG A 182 -9.23 14.01 9.41
N ILE A 183 -9.49 12.96 8.62
CA ILE A 183 -9.97 13.04 7.23
C ILE A 183 -11.50 13.05 7.23
N LYS A 184 -12.13 12.16 8.02
CA LYS A 184 -13.58 12.06 8.15
C LYS A 184 -13.97 12.01 9.62
N LYS A 185 -14.97 12.80 9.99
CA LYS A 185 -15.64 12.66 11.29
C LYS A 185 -16.61 11.49 11.18
N LEU A 186 -16.41 10.49 12.01
CA LEU A 186 -17.25 9.30 12.10
C LEU A 186 -18.28 9.45 13.22
N SER A 187 -19.40 8.76 13.12
CA SER A 187 -20.50 8.80 14.08
C SER A 187 -20.47 7.56 14.98
N GLY A 188 -20.48 7.76 16.29
CA GLY A 188 -20.48 6.65 17.26
C GLY A 188 -19.32 5.68 17.04
N ASN A 189 -19.65 4.39 16.85
CA ASN A 189 -18.68 3.32 16.64
C ASN A 189 -18.39 3.03 15.14
N GLU A 190 -18.75 3.94 14.25
CA GLU A 190 -18.48 3.81 12.81
C GLU A 190 -16.98 3.69 12.54
N LYS A 191 -16.60 2.81 11.60
CA LYS A 191 -15.21 2.54 11.21
C LYS A 191 -15.01 2.66 9.71
N VAL A 192 -13.87 3.21 9.30
CA VAL A 192 -13.42 3.15 7.92
C VAL A 192 -13.01 1.72 7.61
N VAL A 193 -13.58 1.13 6.57
CA VAL A 193 -13.28 -0.24 6.15
C VAL A 193 -12.51 -0.32 4.84
N SER A 194 -12.64 0.68 3.96
CA SER A 194 -11.95 0.70 2.68
C SER A 194 -11.64 2.12 2.22
N VAL A 195 -10.51 2.27 1.56
CA VAL A 195 -10.17 3.47 0.80
C VAL A 195 -9.63 3.03 -0.55
N ILE A 196 -10.20 3.54 -1.62
CA ILE A 196 -9.78 3.27 -2.99
C ILE A 196 -9.42 4.58 -3.69
N LYS A 197 -8.48 4.51 -4.60
CA LYS A 197 -8.17 5.60 -5.52
C LYS A 197 -9.16 5.55 -6.69
N ILE A 198 -9.70 6.69 -7.07
CA ILE A 198 -10.45 6.83 -8.32
C ILE A 198 -9.41 6.85 -9.45
N GLU A 199 -9.49 5.88 -10.34
CA GLU A 199 -8.72 5.92 -11.58
C GLU A 199 -9.53 6.73 -12.59
N ASP A 200 -8.96 7.82 -13.10
CA ASP A 200 -9.53 8.50 -14.28
C ASP A 200 -9.47 7.49 -15.43
N ASN A 201 -10.61 6.95 -15.81
CA ASN A 201 -10.72 6.25 -17.08
C ASN A 201 -10.40 7.29 -18.16
N ILE A 202 -9.18 7.26 -18.68
CA ILE A 202 -8.86 7.94 -19.93
C ILE A 202 -9.62 7.14 -20.99
N GLU A 203 -10.75 7.71 -21.44
CA GLU A 203 -11.40 7.31 -22.69
C GLU A 203 -10.45 7.46 -23.88
#